data_95385c1feda11099d324efe590440edb
#
_entry.id   95385c1feda11099d324efe590440edb
#
_cell.length_a   1.000
_cell.length_b   1.000
_cell.length_c   1.000
_cell.angle_alpha   90.00
_cell.angle_beta   90.00
_cell.angle_gamma   90.00
#
_symmetry.space_group_name_H-M   'P 1'
#
loop_
_entity.id
_entity.type
_entity.pdbx_description
1 polymer ?
#
loop_
_entity_poly.entity_id
_entity_poly.type
_entity_poly.pdbx_seq_one_letter_code
_entity_poly.pdbx_strand_id
1 'polypeptide(L)' 'MPKKILVVDDSALMRRVLCDIIDTDIRFQVADRAKDGLEAFDLLSRNSYDAVVLDVNMPRMNGLQLLQ' A
#
# COMPACT_ATOMS: atom_id res chain seq x y z
N MET A 1 -6.94 10.63 15.59
CA MET A 1 -5.71 10.16 14.91
C MET A 1 -6.08 9.55 13.57
N PRO A 2 -5.45 9.94 12.46
CA PRO A 2 -5.76 9.32 11.17
C PRO A 2 -5.31 7.85 11.14
N LYS A 3 -6.03 7.05 10.36
CA LYS A 3 -5.68 5.66 10.11
C LYS A 3 -4.45 5.60 9.23
N LYS A 4 -3.49 4.75 9.57
CA LYS A 4 -2.25 4.59 8.83
C LYS A 4 -2.44 3.58 7.70
N ILE A 5 -2.17 4.03 6.49
CA ILE A 5 -2.36 3.23 5.27
C ILE A 5 -1.00 2.95 4.63
N LEU A 6 -0.79 1.69 4.25
CA LEU A 6 0.31 1.28 3.39
C LEU A 6 -0.22 1.11 1.97
N VAL A 7 0.37 1.81 1.01
CA VAL A 7 -0.02 1.72 -0.40
C VAL A 7 1.00 0.87 -1.14
N VAL A 8 0.55 -0.19 -1.81
CA VAL A 8 1.40 -1.11 -2.57
C VAL A 8 0.96 -1.15 -4.02
N ASP A 9 1.82 -0.71 -4.93
CA ASP A 9 1.54 -0.69 -6.35
C ASP A 9 2.88 -0.63 -7.10
N ASP A 10 3.03 -1.44 -8.16
CA ASP A 10 4.26 -1.48 -8.94
C ASP A 10 4.41 -0.27 -9.87
N SER A 11 3.31 0.42 -10.15
CA SER A 11 3.32 1.64 -10.96
C SER A 11 3.54 2.87 -10.07
N ALA A 12 4.63 3.60 -10.32
CA ALA A 12 4.92 4.83 -9.58
C ALA A 12 3.81 5.86 -9.76
N LEU A 13 3.24 5.96 -10.96
CA LEU A 13 2.15 6.87 -11.24
C LEU A 13 0.90 6.52 -10.45
N MET A 14 0.51 5.25 -10.47
CA MET A 14 -0.67 4.80 -9.72
C MET A 14 -0.48 4.92 -8.21
N ARG A 15 0.72 4.63 -7.70
CA ARG A 15 1.03 4.85 -6.28
C ARG A 15 0.78 6.30 -5.89
N ARG A 16 1.25 7.23 -6.72
CA ARG A 16 1.06 8.66 -6.45
C ARG A 16 -0.41 9.04 -6.48
N VAL A 17 -1.17 8.55 -7.48
CA VAL A 17 -2.60 8.83 -7.59
C VAL A 17 -3.35 8.33 -6.36
N LEU A 18 -3.07 7.09 -5.95
CA LEU A 18 -3.71 6.50 -4.78
C LEU A 18 -3.36 7.27 -3.50
N CYS A 19 -2.10 7.66 -3.35
CA CYS A 19 -1.68 8.44 -2.18
C CYS A 19 -2.38 9.80 -2.15
N ASP A 20 -2.49 10.46 -3.28
CA ASP A 20 -3.17 11.76 -3.36
C ASP A 20 -4.65 11.64 -3.00
N ILE A 21 -5.32 10.59 -3.48
CA ILE A 21 -6.73 10.35 -3.17
C ILE A 21 -6.90 10.10 -1.68
N ILE A 22 -6.08 9.22 -1.10
CA ILE A 22 -6.16 8.88 0.32
C ILE A 22 -5.90 10.10 1.19
N ASP A 23 -4.91 10.90 0.82
CA ASP A 23 -4.53 12.08 1.60
C ASP A 23 -5.57 13.21 1.57
N THR A 24 -6.54 13.16 0.65
CA THR A 24 -7.64 14.14 0.67
C THR A 24 -8.62 13.92 1.81
N ASP A 25 -8.62 12.75 2.42
CA ASP A 25 -9.53 12.40 3.51
C ASP A 25 -8.78 12.45 4.84
N ILE A 26 -9.20 13.35 5.73
CA ILE A 26 -8.54 13.57 7.02
C ILE A 26 -8.57 12.34 7.93
N ARG A 27 -9.42 11.35 7.65
CA ARG A 27 -9.50 10.11 8.43
C ARG A 27 -8.33 9.17 8.13
N PHE A 28 -7.61 9.40 7.04
CA PHE A 28 -6.56 8.51 6.57
C PHE A 28 -5.24 9.25 6.36
N GLN A 29 -4.15 8.51 6.47
CA GLN A 29 -2.81 9.02 6.25
C GLN A 29 -2.01 7.92 5.55
N VAL A 30 -1.37 8.25 4.44
CA VAL A 30 -0.42 7.33 3.82
C VAL A 30 0.85 7.34 4.67
N ALA A 31 1.08 6.26 5.41
CA ALA A 31 2.25 6.14 6.27
C ALA A 31 3.48 5.69 5.49
N ASP A 32 3.29 4.75 4.57
CA ASP A 32 4.37 4.23 3.74
C ASP A 32 3.87 3.79 2.38
N ARG A 33 4.80 3.59 1.46
CA ARG A 33 4.55 3.14 0.10
C ARG A 33 5.49 2.01 -0.23
N ALA A 34 5.01 1.04 -1.00
CA ALA A 34 5.81 -0.08 -1.47
C ALA A 34 5.57 -0.27 -2.98
N LYS A 35 6.60 -0.65 -3.70
CA LYS A 35 6.52 -0.86 -5.15
C LYS A 35 6.21 -2.31 -5.50
N ASP A 36 6.33 -3.24 -4.57
CA ASP A 36 6.06 -4.65 -4.77
C ASP A 36 5.77 -5.35 -3.44
N GLY A 37 5.43 -6.64 -3.53
CA GLY A 37 5.07 -7.42 -2.35
C GLY A 37 6.22 -7.65 -1.38
N LEU A 38 7.45 -7.74 -1.88
CA LEU A 38 8.62 -7.93 -1.02
C LEU A 38 8.86 -6.71 -0.16
N GLU A 39 8.79 -5.52 -0.77
CA GLU A 39 8.95 -4.27 -0.04
C GLU A 39 7.82 -4.07 0.97
N ALA A 40 6.58 -4.40 0.57
CA ALA A 40 5.44 -4.35 1.48
C ALA A 40 5.61 -5.29 2.67
N PHE A 41 6.06 -6.51 2.42
CA PHE A 41 6.30 -7.49 3.47
C PHE A 41 7.35 -6.99 4.46
N ASP A 42 8.44 -6.42 3.96
CA ASP A 42 9.48 -5.85 4.81
C ASP A 42 8.94 -4.73 5.70
N LEU A 43 8.14 -3.82 5.12
CA LEU A 43 7.52 -2.74 5.89
C LEU A 43 6.54 -3.28 6.94
N LEU A 44 5.74 -4.27 6.58
CA LEU A 44 4.77 -4.89 7.50
C LEU A 44 5.45 -5.62 8.65
N SER A 45 6.66 -6.12 8.44
CA SER A 45 7.41 -6.80 9.49
C SER A 45 8.00 -5.82 10.52
N ARG A 46 8.14 -4.55 10.16
CA ARG A 46 8.76 -3.54 11.01
C ARG A 46 7.79 -2.51 11.56
N ASN A 47 6.63 -2.36 10.94
CA ASN A 47 5.67 -1.32 11.29
C ASN A 47 4.26 -1.87 11.33
N SER A 48 3.37 -1.17 12.02
CA SER A 48 1.94 -1.50 12.05
C SER A 48 1.16 -0.51 11.20
N TYR A 49 0.18 -1.03 10.46
CA TYR A 49 -0.72 -0.22 9.64
C TYR A 49 -2.16 -0.62 9.93
N ASP A 50 -3.08 0.33 9.74
CA ASP A 50 -4.50 0.06 9.92
C ASP A 50 -5.10 -0.63 8.70
N ALA A 51 -4.54 -0.36 7.51
CA ALA A 51 -4.98 -0.98 6.27
C ALA A 51 -3.86 -0.98 5.23
N VAL A 52 -3.99 -1.88 4.25
CA VAL A 52 -3.08 -1.97 3.11
C VAL A 52 -3.91 -1.87 1.84
N VAL A 53 -3.55 -0.94 0.96
CA VAL A 53 -4.15 -0.82 -0.37
C VAL A 53 -3.21 -1.51 -1.34
N LEU A 54 -3.68 -2.59 -1.99
CA LEU A 54 -2.86 -3.46 -2.80
C LEU A 54 -3.40 -3.54 -4.22
N ASP A 55 -2.53 -3.32 -5.22
CA ASP A 55 -2.86 -3.54 -6.62
C ASP A 55 -2.78 -5.04 -6.93
N VAL A 56 -3.92 -5.62 -7.30
CA VAL A 56 -4.01 -7.06 -7.62
C VAL A 56 -3.34 -7.42 -8.94
N ASN A 57 -2.99 -6.43 -9.76
CA ASN A 57 -2.39 -6.64 -11.07
C ASN A 57 -0.86 -6.58 -11.06
N MET A 58 -0.23 -6.60 -9.90
CA MET A 58 1.23 -6.59 -9.80
C MET A 58 1.81 -7.83 -10.46
N PRO A 59 2.81 -7.69 -11.35
CA PRO A 59 3.31 -8.81 -12.14
C PRO A 59 4.01 -9.89 -11.33
N ARG A 60 4.63 -9.55 -10.20
CA ARG A 60 5.38 -10.51 -9.38
C ARG A 60 4.56 -11.14 -8.28
N MET A 61 3.60 -10.41 -7.76
CA MET A 61 2.78 -10.87 -6.65
C MET A 61 1.48 -10.09 -6.67
N ASN A 62 0.41 -10.71 -7.08
CA ASN A 62 -0.91 -10.09 -7.06
C ASN A 62 -1.63 -10.42 -5.74
N GLY A 63 -2.80 -9.81 -5.53
CA GLY A 63 -3.55 -10.01 -4.31
C GLY A 63 -3.91 -11.45 -4.04
N LEU A 64 -4.21 -12.22 -5.09
CA LEU A 64 -4.54 -13.63 -4.95
C LEU A 64 -3.35 -14.45 -4.48
N GLN A 65 -2.16 -14.15 -5.00
CA GLN A 65 -0.94 -14.84 -4.60
C GLN A 65 -0.58 -14.56 -3.13
N LEU A 66 -0.84 -13.35 -2.67
CA LEU A 66 -0.61 -13.02 -1.26
C LEU A 66 -1.53 -13.79 -0.32
N LEU A 67 -2.74 -14.10 -0.78
CA LEU A 67 -3.72 -14.83 0.02
C LEU A 67 -3.48 -16.34 0.03
N GLN A 68 -2.68 -16.83 -0.87
CA GLN A 68 -2.32 -18.24 -0.93
C GLN A 68 -1.06 -18.50 -0.14
#